data_041a4bcf3681a8ec19dbca19e140c375
#
_entry.id   041a4bcf3681a8ec19dbca19e140c375
#
_cell.length_a   1.000
_cell.length_b   1.000
_cell.length_c   1.000
_cell.angle_alpha   90.00
_cell.angle_beta   90.00
_cell.angle_gamma   90.00
#
_symmetry.space_group_name_H-M   'P 1'
#
loop_
_entity.id
_entity.type
_entity.pdbx_description
1 polymer ?
#
loop_
_entity_poly.entity_id
_entity_poly.type
_entity_poly.pdbx_seq_one_letter_code
_entity_poly.pdbx_strand_id
1 'polypeptide(L)'
;MKLKKVISVMLVGACVFSMAACGSKKEEAKKIENADDLKDAKIGVQTGTTGDIYCSDDFGDDHVERFNKGADAVQALVKGKIDAVVIDNEPAKAFVDANDGLKILETPYVEEDYAMCFKKGNTELEDKFNAAIKELKEDGTFDKIIDIISMEQKTKDMSLRQMLTVPMANL
;
A
#
# COMPACT_ATOMS: atom_id res chain seq x y z
N MET A 1 44.95 14.67 45.30
CA MET A 1 43.85 15.45 44.63
C MET A 1 43.78 15.30 43.11
N LYS A 2 44.65 14.52 42.48
CA LYS A 2 44.66 14.34 40.98
C LYS A 2 43.98 13.08 40.50
N LEU A 3 43.78 12.06 41.34
CA LEU A 3 43.19 10.78 40.96
C LEU A 3 41.67 10.83 40.78
N LYS A 4 40.94 11.63 41.58
CA LYS A 4 39.49 11.79 41.48
C LYS A 4 39.01 12.50 40.20
N LYS A 5 39.88 13.37 39.63
CA LYS A 5 39.56 14.08 38.37
C LYS A 5 39.74 13.19 37.13
N VAL A 6 40.66 12.24 37.19
CA VAL A 6 40.89 11.29 36.07
C VAL A 6 39.76 10.26 35.96
N ILE A 7 39.24 9.79 37.11
CA ILE A 7 38.12 8.86 37.15
C ILE A 7 36.82 9.51 36.62
N SER A 8 36.61 10.81 36.94
CA SER A 8 35.43 11.54 36.44
C SER A 8 35.44 11.74 34.92
N VAL A 9 36.63 11.95 34.32
CA VAL A 9 36.77 12.11 32.87
C VAL A 9 36.61 10.78 32.14
N MET A 10 37.03 9.64 32.71
CA MET A 10 36.83 8.31 32.14
C MET A 10 35.37 7.87 32.20
N LEU A 11 34.59 8.24 33.22
CA LEU A 11 33.18 7.89 33.32
C LEU A 11 32.32 8.65 32.28
N VAL A 12 32.69 9.91 31.99
CA VAL A 12 31.98 10.71 30.95
C VAL A 12 32.33 10.20 29.54
N GLY A 13 33.58 9.74 29.33
CA GLY A 13 33.96 9.13 28.04
C GLY A 13 33.24 7.81 27.73
N ALA A 14 32.96 6.99 28.75
CA ALA A 14 32.26 5.72 28.58
C ALA A 14 30.76 5.91 28.27
N CYS A 15 30.11 6.98 28.74
CA CYS A 15 28.69 7.25 28.43
C CYS A 15 28.46 7.83 27.03
N VAL A 16 29.46 8.46 26.42
CA VAL A 16 29.32 9.02 25.06
C VAL A 16 29.48 7.93 24.00
N PHE A 17 30.20 6.83 24.30
CA PHE A 17 30.35 5.71 23.35
C PHE A 17 29.15 4.76 23.30
N SER A 18 28.27 4.76 24.30
CA SER A 18 27.11 3.89 24.36
C SER A 18 25.85 4.45 23.62
N MET A 19 25.87 5.72 23.18
CA MET A 19 24.79 6.30 22.38
C MET A 19 24.97 6.09 20.85
N ALA A 20 26.10 5.56 20.39
CA ALA A 20 26.36 5.31 18.98
C ALA A 20 25.89 3.93 18.50
N ALA A 21 25.30 3.09 19.38
CA ALA A 21 24.91 1.71 19.02
C ALA A 21 23.40 1.54 18.73
N CYS A 22 22.60 2.60 18.75
CA CYS A 22 21.21 2.59 18.24
C CYS A 22 21.10 3.35 16.91
N GLY A 23 22.02 3.10 16.01
CA GLY A 23 21.87 3.39 14.61
C GLY A 23 21.03 2.27 14.00
N SER A 24 19.71 2.38 14.04
CA SER A 24 18.88 1.69 13.05
C SER A 24 19.46 2.08 11.69
N LYS A 25 20.11 1.14 10.99
CA LYS A 25 20.34 1.30 9.56
C LYS A 25 18.96 1.59 8.99
N LYS A 26 18.67 2.83 8.60
CA LYS A 26 17.64 3.07 7.61
C LYS A 26 18.13 2.31 6.40
N GLU A 27 17.56 1.16 6.13
CA GLU A 27 17.65 0.58 4.80
C GLU A 27 17.15 1.69 3.86
N GLU A 28 18.00 2.11 2.93
CA GLU A 28 17.58 3.05 1.91
C GLU A 28 16.42 2.38 1.16
N ALA A 29 15.30 3.10 1.06
CA ALA A 29 14.13 2.60 0.35
C ALA A 29 14.57 2.21 -1.07
N LYS A 30 14.27 0.97 -1.48
CA LYS A 30 14.59 0.49 -2.81
C LYS A 30 13.84 1.31 -3.84
N LYS A 31 14.53 1.67 -4.92
CA LYS A 31 13.92 2.38 -6.02
C LYS A 31 13.20 1.37 -6.92
N ILE A 32 11.88 1.39 -6.90
CA ILE A 32 11.04 0.56 -7.77
C ILE A 32 10.56 1.42 -8.95
N GLU A 33 10.97 1.06 -10.16
CA GLU A 33 10.64 1.77 -11.40
C GLU A 33 9.79 0.93 -12.35
N ASN A 34 9.89 -0.40 -12.25
CA ASN A 34 9.14 -1.36 -13.06
C ASN A 34 8.89 -2.65 -12.27
N ALA A 35 8.12 -3.58 -12.86
CA ALA A 35 7.76 -4.84 -12.21
C ALA A 35 8.96 -5.77 -11.94
N ASP A 36 10.04 -5.68 -12.75
CA ASP A 36 11.23 -6.50 -12.53
C ASP A 36 11.99 -6.16 -11.24
N ASP A 37 11.87 -4.92 -10.75
CA ASP A 37 12.49 -4.46 -9.52
C ASP A 37 11.83 -5.08 -8.26
N LEU A 38 10.64 -5.69 -8.42
CA LEU A 38 9.92 -6.36 -7.34
C LEU A 38 10.62 -7.65 -6.85
N LYS A 39 11.50 -8.25 -7.63
CA LYS A 39 12.19 -9.52 -7.31
C LYS A 39 12.95 -9.48 -5.98
N ASP A 40 13.50 -8.33 -5.63
CA ASP A 40 14.25 -8.14 -4.39
C ASP A 40 13.51 -7.26 -3.37
N ALA A 41 12.28 -6.85 -3.68
CA ALA A 41 11.50 -5.91 -2.89
C ALA A 41 10.68 -6.62 -1.81
N LYS A 42 10.35 -5.89 -0.75
CA LYS A 42 9.27 -6.23 0.18
C LYS A 42 7.96 -5.71 -0.38
N ILE A 43 7.06 -6.61 -0.71
CA ILE A 43 5.80 -6.31 -1.40
C ILE A 43 4.63 -6.42 -0.43
N GLY A 44 3.89 -5.34 -0.24
CA GLY A 44 2.62 -5.37 0.50
C GLY A 44 1.46 -5.73 -0.40
N VAL A 45 0.62 -6.65 0.05
CA VAL A 45 -0.59 -7.09 -0.67
C VAL A 45 -1.79 -7.14 0.26
N GLN A 46 -2.99 -7.06 -0.29
CA GLN A 46 -4.18 -7.37 0.48
C GLN A 46 -4.42 -8.88 0.46
N THR A 47 -4.56 -9.48 1.64
CA THR A 47 -4.74 -10.93 1.82
C THR A 47 -5.86 -11.49 0.97
N GLY A 48 -5.57 -12.55 0.21
CA GLY A 48 -6.54 -13.31 -0.58
C GLY A 48 -7.00 -12.65 -1.89
N THR A 49 -6.34 -11.57 -2.32
CA THR A 49 -6.57 -10.97 -3.64
C THR A 49 -5.71 -11.66 -4.71
N THR A 50 -5.98 -11.37 -5.98
CA THR A 50 -5.14 -11.84 -7.09
C THR A 50 -3.72 -11.29 -6.98
N GLY A 51 -3.53 -10.07 -6.50
CA GLY A 51 -2.21 -9.50 -6.20
C GLY A 51 -1.43 -10.31 -5.16
N ASP A 52 -2.09 -10.83 -4.11
CA ASP A 52 -1.46 -11.74 -3.14
C ASP A 52 -1.01 -13.05 -3.82
N ILE A 53 -1.89 -13.66 -4.62
CA ILE A 53 -1.60 -14.92 -5.32
C ILE A 53 -0.42 -14.75 -6.28
N TYR A 54 -0.50 -13.77 -7.19
CA TYR A 54 0.54 -13.56 -8.20
C TYR A 54 1.89 -13.18 -7.59
N CYS A 55 1.92 -12.26 -6.62
CA CYS A 55 3.18 -11.89 -5.97
C CYS A 55 3.80 -13.06 -5.23
N SER A 56 3.00 -13.94 -4.61
CA SER A 56 3.51 -15.12 -3.92
C SER A 56 4.06 -16.15 -4.89
N ASP A 57 3.39 -16.35 -6.03
CA ASP A 57 3.82 -17.30 -7.06
C ASP A 57 5.08 -16.82 -7.80
N ASP A 58 5.17 -15.52 -8.11
CA ASP A 58 6.26 -14.96 -8.92
C ASP A 58 7.51 -14.62 -8.10
N PHE A 59 7.35 -14.14 -6.86
CA PHE A 59 8.46 -13.64 -6.03
C PHE A 59 8.70 -14.46 -4.76
N GLY A 60 7.76 -15.34 -4.38
CA GLY A 60 7.82 -16.16 -3.17
C GLY A 60 7.27 -15.46 -1.93
N ASP A 61 6.75 -16.26 -1.00
CA ASP A 61 6.11 -15.79 0.24
C ASP A 61 7.00 -14.93 1.13
N ASP A 62 8.31 -15.13 1.09
CA ASP A 62 9.28 -14.38 1.89
C ASP A 62 9.38 -12.90 1.47
N HIS A 63 8.96 -12.57 0.25
CA HIS A 63 8.91 -11.22 -0.29
C HIS A 63 7.56 -10.54 -0.04
N VAL A 64 6.52 -11.29 0.34
CA VAL A 64 5.14 -10.81 0.43
C VAL A 64 4.70 -10.59 1.87
N GLU A 65 4.37 -9.33 2.20
CA GLU A 65 3.75 -8.96 3.47
C GLU A 65 2.25 -8.74 3.27
N ARG A 66 1.43 -9.58 3.94
CA ARG A 66 -0.03 -9.61 3.79
C ARG A 66 -0.72 -8.71 4.77
N PHE A 67 -1.62 -7.88 4.28
CA PHE A 67 -2.44 -6.96 5.07
C PHE A 67 -3.93 -7.28 4.90
N ASN A 68 -4.73 -7.10 5.95
CA ASN A 68 -6.17 -7.27 5.85
C ASN A 68 -6.85 -6.19 5.01
N LYS A 69 -6.25 -5.02 4.89
CA LYS A 69 -6.74 -3.88 4.10
C LYS A 69 -5.62 -3.28 3.27
N GLY A 70 -5.93 -2.88 2.03
CA GLY A 70 -4.99 -2.15 1.18
C GLY A 70 -4.46 -0.87 1.81
N ALA A 71 -5.30 -0.15 2.56
CA ALA A 71 -4.88 1.06 3.30
C ALA A 71 -3.76 0.78 4.33
N ASP A 72 -3.77 -0.37 4.99
CA ASP A 72 -2.72 -0.74 5.95
C ASP A 72 -1.40 -1.03 5.24
N ALA A 73 -1.45 -1.67 4.06
CA ALA A 73 -0.28 -1.88 3.20
C ALA A 73 0.31 -0.52 2.75
N VAL A 74 -0.52 0.40 2.29
CA VAL A 74 -0.09 1.75 1.89
C VAL A 74 0.54 2.51 3.07
N GLN A 75 -0.01 2.41 4.26
CA GLN A 75 0.59 3.01 5.46
C GLN A 75 1.94 2.38 5.84
N ALA A 76 2.14 1.09 5.57
CA ALA A 76 3.43 0.43 5.75
C ALA A 76 4.46 0.95 4.73
N LEU A 77 4.05 1.15 3.46
CA LEU A 77 4.87 1.74 2.40
C LEU A 77 5.29 3.18 2.77
N VAL A 78 4.36 4.03 3.15
CA VAL A 78 4.64 5.43 3.58
C VAL A 78 5.62 5.48 4.75
N LYS A 79 5.59 4.49 5.64
CA LYS A 79 6.52 4.38 6.78
C LYS A 79 7.85 3.72 6.43
N GLY A 80 8.06 3.31 5.18
CA GLY A 80 9.27 2.64 4.72
C GLY A 80 9.48 1.25 5.31
N LYS A 81 8.42 0.54 5.65
CA LYS A 81 8.47 -0.84 6.15
C LYS A 81 8.49 -1.87 5.03
N ILE A 82 7.90 -1.50 3.90
CA ILE A 82 7.85 -2.26 2.64
C ILE A 82 8.25 -1.34 1.50
N ASP A 83 8.61 -1.90 0.37
CA ASP A 83 9.17 -1.17 -0.77
C ASP A 83 8.10 -0.86 -1.85
N ALA A 84 7.08 -1.70 -1.96
CA ALA A 84 5.99 -1.57 -2.93
C ALA A 84 4.67 -2.11 -2.37
N VAL A 85 3.55 -1.70 -2.98
CA VAL A 85 2.22 -2.29 -2.77
C VAL A 85 1.67 -2.72 -4.12
N VAL A 86 1.20 -3.97 -4.21
CA VAL A 86 0.47 -4.47 -5.38
C VAL A 86 -1.02 -4.52 -5.03
N ILE A 87 -1.80 -3.75 -5.77
CA ILE A 87 -3.22 -3.53 -5.54
C ILE A 87 -3.89 -3.08 -6.85
N ASP A 88 -5.20 -3.23 -6.95
CA ASP A 88 -5.98 -2.78 -8.11
C ASP A 88 -5.76 -1.29 -8.40
N ASN A 89 -5.80 -0.94 -9.69
CA ASN A 89 -5.47 0.39 -10.19
C ASN A 89 -6.36 1.51 -9.60
N GLU A 90 -7.67 1.29 -9.49
CA GLU A 90 -8.58 2.33 -8.99
C GLU A 90 -8.35 2.65 -7.49
N PRO A 91 -8.24 1.67 -6.58
CA PRO A 91 -7.76 1.94 -5.23
C PRO A 91 -6.36 2.58 -5.19
N ALA A 92 -5.43 2.15 -6.06
CA ALA A 92 -4.10 2.73 -6.11
C ALA A 92 -4.12 4.23 -6.41
N LYS A 93 -4.92 4.67 -7.39
CA LYS A 93 -5.12 6.10 -7.71
C LYS A 93 -5.59 6.89 -6.49
N ALA A 94 -6.62 6.39 -5.80
CA ALA A 94 -7.16 7.04 -4.60
C ALA A 94 -6.10 7.17 -3.49
N PHE A 95 -5.25 6.15 -3.29
CA PHE A 95 -4.17 6.18 -2.31
C PHE A 95 -3.05 7.14 -2.69
N VAL A 96 -2.66 7.21 -3.95
CA VAL A 96 -1.63 8.16 -4.43
C VAL A 96 -2.12 9.59 -4.29
N ASP A 97 -3.36 9.86 -4.64
CA ASP A 97 -3.98 11.18 -4.47
C ASP A 97 -4.05 11.64 -2.99
N ALA A 98 -4.15 10.67 -2.07
CA ALA A 98 -4.28 10.94 -0.64
C ALA A 98 -2.94 10.94 0.10
N ASN A 99 -1.82 10.52 -0.52
CA ASN A 99 -0.52 10.40 0.13
C ASN A 99 0.59 10.99 -0.75
N ASP A 100 1.18 12.09 -0.30
CA ASP A 100 2.33 12.68 -0.98
C ASP A 100 3.52 11.70 -1.03
N GLY A 101 4.27 11.74 -2.14
CA GLY A 101 5.48 10.94 -2.32
C GLY A 101 5.24 9.50 -2.80
N LEU A 102 4.00 9.10 -3.04
CA LEU A 102 3.66 7.85 -3.73
C LEU A 102 3.46 8.08 -5.23
N LYS A 103 3.72 7.04 -6.01
CA LYS A 103 3.45 7.00 -7.45
C LYS A 103 2.91 5.63 -7.84
N ILE A 104 2.13 5.58 -8.92
CA ILE A 104 1.80 4.33 -9.61
C ILE A 104 2.85 4.11 -10.69
N LEU A 105 3.28 2.86 -10.90
CA LEU A 105 4.16 2.51 -12.01
C LEU A 105 3.41 2.65 -13.33
N GLU A 106 4.10 3.12 -14.37
CA GLU A 106 3.49 3.32 -15.70
C GLU A 106 3.09 2.00 -16.36
N THR A 107 3.85 0.93 -16.10
CA THR A 107 3.56 -0.41 -16.62
C THR A 107 2.82 -1.21 -15.56
N PRO A 108 1.59 -1.71 -15.83
CA PRO A 108 0.89 -2.57 -14.89
C PRO A 108 1.66 -3.88 -14.68
N TYR A 109 1.58 -4.42 -13.46
CA TYR A 109 2.19 -5.72 -13.14
C TYR A 109 1.43 -6.86 -13.85
N VAL A 110 0.09 -6.82 -13.78
CA VAL A 110 -0.82 -7.76 -14.43
C VAL A 110 -2.03 -7.00 -14.95
N GLU A 111 -2.56 -7.39 -16.10
CA GLU A 111 -3.85 -6.94 -16.61
C GLU A 111 -4.87 -8.06 -16.44
N GLU A 112 -5.98 -7.76 -15.80
CA GLU A 112 -7.05 -8.71 -15.49
C GLU A 112 -8.41 -8.16 -15.87
N ASP A 113 -9.30 -9.07 -16.24
CA ASP A 113 -10.71 -8.77 -16.47
C ASP A 113 -11.56 -9.21 -15.27
N TYR A 114 -12.52 -8.38 -14.87
CA TYR A 114 -13.56 -8.79 -13.93
C TYR A 114 -14.63 -9.60 -14.64
N ALA A 115 -15.06 -10.70 -14.03
CA ALA A 115 -16.10 -11.56 -14.56
C ALA A 115 -17.21 -11.84 -13.54
N MET A 116 -18.42 -12.02 -14.03
CA MET A 116 -19.55 -12.48 -13.23
C MET A 116 -19.87 -13.95 -13.56
N CYS A 117 -20.11 -14.74 -12.51
CA CYS A 117 -20.45 -16.15 -12.65
C CYS A 117 -21.93 -16.38 -12.44
N PHE A 118 -22.56 -17.15 -13.33
CA PHE A 118 -23.95 -17.59 -13.25
C PHE A 118 -24.04 -19.10 -13.09
N LYS A 119 -25.14 -19.58 -12.51
CA LYS A 119 -25.41 -21.02 -12.49
C LYS A 119 -25.46 -21.56 -13.92
N LYS A 120 -24.75 -22.65 -14.16
CA LYS A 120 -24.71 -23.31 -15.49
C LYS A 120 -26.12 -23.54 -16.03
N GLY A 121 -26.39 -23.07 -17.24
CA GLY A 121 -27.68 -23.16 -17.94
C GLY A 121 -28.65 -22.01 -17.66
N ASN A 122 -28.28 -21.02 -16.82
CA ASN A 122 -29.09 -19.81 -16.61
C ASN A 122 -28.72 -18.72 -17.64
N THR A 123 -28.86 -19.04 -18.90
CA THR A 123 -28.52 -18.16 -20.02
C THR A 123 -29.42 -16.93 -20.11
N GLU A 124 -30.67 -17.02 -19.69
CA GLU A 124 -31.56 -15.86 -19.66
C GLU A 124 -31.04 -14.73 -18.77
N LEU A 125 -30.51 -15.06 -17.58
CA LEU A 125 -29.96 -14.08 -16.66
C LEU A 125 -28.62 -13.55 -17.18
N GLU A 126 -27.78 -14.42 -17.74
CA GLU A 126 -26.51 -14.05 -18.36
C GLU A 126 -26.71 -13.04 -19.49
N ASP A 127 -27.65 -13.32 -20.42
CA ASP A 127 -27.97 -12.44 -21.55
C ASP A 127 -28.46 -11.07 -21.07
N LYS A 128 -29.34 -11.04 -20.05
CA LYS A 128 -29.82 -9.78 -19.45
C LYS A 128 -28.68 -8.94 -18.85
N PHE A 129 -27.77 -9.56 -18.12
CA PHE A 129 -26.62 -8.86 -17.55
C PHE A 129 -25.67 -8.36 -18.64
N ASN A 130 -25.38 -9.18 -19.65
CA ASN A 130 -24.49 -8.77 -20.73
C ASN A 130 -25.12 -7.60 -21.53
N ALA A 131 -26.43 -7.61 -21.78
CA ALA A 131 -27.12 -6.51 -22.44
C ALA A 131 -27.07 -5.22 -21.61
N ALA A 132 -27.34 -5.31 -20.29
CA ALA A 132 -27.29 -4.15 -19.39
C ALA A 132 -25.87 -3.57 -19.28
N ILE A 133 -24.83 -4.39 -19.12
CA ILE A 133 -23.44 -3.93 -19.08
C ILE A 133 -23.04 -3.24 -20.38
N LYS A 134 -23.46 -3.79 -21.52
CA LYS A 134 -23.21 -3.18 -22.82
C LYS A 134 -23.83 -1.80 -22.92
N GLU A 135 -25.12 -1.66 -22.56
CA GLU A 135 -25.83 -0.38 -22.54
C GLU A 135 -25.14 0.65 -21.62
N LEU A 136 -24.78 0.24 -20.39
CA LEU A 136 -24.09 1.10 -19.42
C LEU A 136 -22.70 1.59 -19.90
N LYS A 137 -22.00 0.75 -20.67
CA LYS A 137 -20.72 1.15 -21.28
C LYS A 137 -20.93 2.10 -22.45
N GLU A 138 -21.93 1.86 -23.29
CA GLU A 138 -22.22 2.67 -24.49
C GLU A 138 -22.70 4.09 -24.12
N ASP A 139 -23.46 4.24 -23.04
CA ASP A 139 -24.00 5.53 -22.58
C ASP A 139 -23.07 6.27 -21.59
N GLY A 140 -21.91 5.67 -21.23
CA GLY A 140 -20.92 6.21 -20.30
C GLY A 140 -21.36 6.19 -18.83
N THR A 141 -22.45 5.51 -18.48
CA THR A 141 -22.92 5.37 -17.09
C THR A 141 -21.99 4.49 -16.30
N PHE A 142 -21.37 3.47 -16.91
CA PHE A 142 -20.43 2.58 -16.27
C PHE A 142 -19.23 3.35 -15.71
N ASP A 143 -18.65 4.24 -16.52
CA ASP A 143 -17.51 5.07 -16.10
C ASP A 143 -17.87 6.02 -14.95
N LYS A 144 -19.06 6.62 -15.01
CA LYS A 144 -19.57 7.47 -13.92
C LYS A 144 -19.72 6.70 -12.60
N ILE A 145 -20.15 5.44 -12.64
CA ILE A 145 -20.26 4.59 -11.45
C ILE A 145 -18.86 4.32 -10.87
N ILE A 146 -17.89 4.00 -11.70
CA ILE A 146 -16.49 3.82 -11.27
C ILE A 146 -15.94 5.08 -10.60
N ASP A 147 -16.15 6.25 -11.20
CA ASP A 147 -15.73 7.53 -10.67
C ASP A 147 -16.34 7.82 -9.29
N ILE A 148 -17.64 7.54 -9.10
CA ILE A 148 -18.35 7.73 -7.83
C ILE A 148 -17.75 6.84 -6.75
N ILE A 149 -17.51 5.55 -7.03
CA ILE A 149 -16.93 4.60 -6.08
C ILE A 149 -15.52 5.05 -5.67
N SER A 150 -14.71 5.50 -6.61
CA SER A 150 -13.37 6.02 -6.35
C SER A 150 -13.39 7.29 -5.48
N MET A 151 -14.35 8.19 -5.72
CA MET A 151 -14.54 9.41 -4.89
C MET A 151 -15.02 9.07 -3.48
N GLU A 152 -15.91 8.11 -3.30
CA GLU A 152 -16.38 7.69 -1.97
C GLU A 152 -15.25 7.08 -1.13
N GLN A 153 -14.38 6.27 -1.74
CA GLN A 153 -13.18 5.76 -1.06
C GLN A 153 -12.27 6.90 -0.61
N LYS A 154 -12.00 7.87 -1.48
CA LYS A 154 -11.19 9.04 -1.17
C LYS A 154 -11.76 9.87 -0.02
N THR A 155 -13.08 10.07 0.00
CA THR A 155 -13.77 10.84 1.05
C THR A 155 -13.75 10.12 2.38
N LYS A 156 -13.88 8.79 2.38
CA LYS A 156 -13.84 7.96 3.58
C LYS A 156 -12.45 7.94 4.23
N ASP A 157 -11.40 7.88 3.43
CA ASP A 157 -10.01 7.97 3.90
C ASP A 157 -9.66 9.38 4.43
N MET A 158 -10.15 10.43 3.78
CA MET A 158 -9.99 11.82 4.28
C MET A 158 -10.70 12.02 5.62
N SER A 159 -11.91 11.48 5.79
CA SER A 159 -12.69 11.57 7.04
C SER A 159 -11.96 10.83 8.20
N LEU A 160 -11.37 9.67 7.94
CA LEU A 160 -10.56 8.95 8.92
C LEU A 160 -9.28 9.70 9.30
N ARG A 161 -8.63 10.39 8.35
CA ARG A 161 -7.46 11.22 8.63
C ARG A 161 -7.83 12.46 9.47
N GLN A 162 -8.95 13.09 9.19
CA GLN A 162 -9.44 14.25 9.95
C GLN A 162 -9.78 13.88 11.40
N MET A 163 -10.27 12.64 11.66
CA MET A 163 -10.50 12.11 13.01
C MET A 163 -9.21 11.77 13.76
N LEU A 164 -8.13 11.41 13.04
CA LEU A 164 -6.83 11.07 13.62
C LEU A 164 -5.90 12.27 13.82
N THR A 165 -6.21 13.43 13.23
CA THR A 165 -5.46 14.69 13.33
C THR A 165 -6.18 15.73 14.20
N VAL A 166 -6.86 15.33 15.26
CA VAL A 166 -7.25 16.29 16.31
C VAL A 166 -5.97 16.69 17.03
N PRO A 167 -5.52 17.97 16.95
CA PRO A 167 -4.37 18.42 17.71
C PRO A 167 -4.69 18.27 19.18
N MET A 168 -3.84 17.57 19.94
CA MET A 168 -3.79 17.68 21.40
C MET A 168 -3.27 19.09 21.75
N ALA A 169 -4.06 20.10 21.51
CA ALA A 169 -3.86 21.43 22.06
C ALA A 169 -5.11 21.74 22.88
N ASN A 170 -4.91 21.73 24.21
CA ASN A 170 -5.78 22.10 25.32
C ASN A 170 -6.31 20.90 26.13
N LEU A 171 -5.39 20.39 26.97
CA LEU A 171 -5.65 19.96 28.34
C LEU A 171 -4.64 20.61 29.27
#